data_af5dbcc34dbc34640c26e0a2ad5874f5
#
_entry.id   af5dbcc34dbc34640c26e0a2ad5874f5
#
_cell.length_a   1.000
_cell.length_b   1.000
_cell.length_c   1.000
_cell.angle_alpha   90.00
_cell.angle_beta   90.00
_cell.angle_gamma   90.00
#
_symmetry.space_group_name_H-M   'P 1'
#
loop_
_entity.id
_entity.type
_entity.pdbx_description
1 polymer ?
#
loop_
_entity_poly.entity_id
_entity_poly.type
_entity_poly.pdbx_seq_one_letter_code
_entity_poly.pdbx_strand_id
1 'polypeptide(L)'
;MQGHVDTTIIIKDIRQINESAVWNFEMPKNIKNYIVEKGSICLDGISLTISNKFHDSFSVALIPHTLEITTWKNKKIGDSINVEVDMMAKYLENFIGNQNAV
;
A
#
# COMPACT_ATOMS: atom_id res chain seq x y z
N MET A 1 -12.94 1.01 -6.61
CA MET A 1 -11.71 0.46 -7.21
C MET A 1 -11.92 -1.00 -7.57
N GLN A 2 -11.56 -1.36 -8.77
CA GLN A 2 -11.61 -2.75 -9.18
C GLN A 2 -10.23 -3.35 -9.10
N GLY A 3 -9.94 -3.95 -7.99
CA GLY A 3 -8.71 -4.68 -7.79
C GLY A 3 -9.04 -6.07 -7.31
N HIS A 4 -8.04 -6.88 -7.13
CA HIS A 4 -8.18 -8.17 -6.51
C HIS A 4 -7.03 -8.38 -5.53
N VAL A 5 -7.23 -9.28 -4.58
CA VAL A 5 -6.21 -9.54 -3.56
C VAL A 5 -5.03 -10.24 -4.23
N ASP A 6 -3.87 -9.60 -4.22
CA ASP A 6 -2.65 -10.16 -4.80
C ASP A 6 -1.80 -10.88 -3.75
N THR A 7 -1.75 -10.35 -2.53
CA THR A 7 -0.94 -10.91 -1.47
C THR A 7 -1.31 -10.28 -0.14
N THR A 8 -0.70 -10.74 0.92
CA THR A 8 -0.76 -10.09 2.22
C THR A 8 0.61 -9.53 2.57
N ILE A 9 0.64 -8.46 3.34
CA ILE A 9 1.86 -7.84 3.82
C ILE A 9 1.76 -7.59 5.31
N ILE A 10 2.91 -7.39 5.95
CA ILE A 10 3.00 -7.23 7.39
C ILE A 10 3.19 -5.75 7.73
N ILE A 11 2.51 -5.28 8.76
CA ILE A 11 2.71 -3.95 9.31
C ILE A 11 4.05 -3.95 10.05
N LYS A 12 5.02 -3.16 9.55
CA LYS A 12 6.36 -3.09 10.13
C LYS A 12 6.45 -2.05 11.26
N ASP A 13 5.75 -0.93 11.10
CA ASP A 13 5.84 0.15 12.07
C ASP A 13 4.60 1.03 11.98
N ILE A 14 4.26 1.65 13.10
CA ILE A 14 3.17 2.62 13.20
C ILE A 14 3.71 3.79 13.97
N ARG A 15 3.74 4.98 13.36
CA ARG A 15 4.28 6.17 13.98
C ARG A 15 3.21 7.25 14.05
N GLN A 16 2.93 7.74 15.25
CA GLN A 16 2.00 8.82 15.45
C GLN A 16 2.72 10.15 15.21
N ILE A 17 2.17 10.98 14.32
CA ILE A 17 2.72 12.31 14.02
C ILE A 17 1.57 13.30 14.10
N ASN A 18 1.50 14.06 15.19
CA ASN A 18 0.39 14.98 15.47
C ASN A 18 -0.93 14.22 15.46
N GLU A 19 -1.89 14.61 14.62
CA GLU A 19 -3.19 13.96 14.51
C GLU A 19 -3.19 12.82 13.50
N SER A 20 -2.10 12.65 12.75
CA SER A 20 -1.98 11.60 11.73
C SER A 20 -1.13 10.46 12.24
N ALA A 21 -1.24 9.33 11.58
CA ALA A 21 -0.37 8.19 11.82
C ALA A 21 0.26 7.76 10.51
N VAL A 22 1.55 7.43 10.54
CA VAL A 22 2.26 6.89 9.39
C VAL A 22 2.44 5.39 9.62
N TRP A 23 1.90 4.59 8.73
CA TRP A 23 1.97 3.14 8.79
C TRP A 23 2.95 2.65 7.75
N ASN A 24 3.95 1.90 8.19
CA ASN A 24 4.98 1.34 7.33
C ASN A 24 4.76 -0.14 7.16
N PHE A 25 4.79 -0.61 5.91
CA PHE A 25 4.53 -2.00 5.55
C PHE A 25 5.72 -2.60 4.84
N GLU A 26 5.90 -3.93 4.99
CA GLU A 26 6.85 -4.63 4.14
C GLU A 26 6.41 -4.56 2.69
N MET A 27 7.36 -4.63 1.78
CA MET A 27 7.09 -4.54 0.35
C MET A 27 7.72 -5.74 -0.35
N PRO A 28 6.96 -6.85 -0.51
CA PRO A 28 7.47 -8.02 -1.21
C PRO A 28 7.78 -7.72 -2.67
N LYS A 29 8.70 -8.48 -3.24
CA LYS A 29 9.15 -8.26 -4.62
C LYS A 29 8.02 -8.34 -5.64
N ASN A 30 7.03 -9.19 -5.39
CA ASN A 30 5.93 -9.39 -6.35
C ASN A 30 5.02 -8.17 -6.49
N ILE A 31 5.05 -7.23 -5.55
CA ILE A 31 4.24 -6.01 -5.66
C ILE A 31 5.09 -4.75 -5.81
N LYS A 32 6.40 -4.86 -5.67
CA LYS A 32 7.29 -3.70 -5.63
C LYS A 32 7.13 -2.78 -6.84
N ASN A 33 6.96 -3.34 -8.03
CA ASN A 33 6.85 -2.54 -9.24
C ASN A 33 5.53 -1.78 -9.35
N TYR A 34 4.54 -2.15 -8.55
CA TYR A 34 3.22 -1.48 -8.55
C TYR A 34 3.12 -0.43 -7.45
N ILE A 35 4.14 -0.30 -6.60
CA ILE A 35 4.18 0.69 -5.53
C ILE A 35 4.88 1.93 -6.04
N VAL A 36 4.17 3.05 -6.08
CA VAL A 36 4.68 4.32 -6.61
C VAL A 36 4.41 5.42 -5.59
N GLU A 37 5.42 6.21 -5.24
CA GLU A 37 5.22 7.36 -4.36
C GLU A 37 4.17 8.28 -4.94
N LYS A 38 3.27 8.75 -4.08
CA LYS A 38 2.12 9.57 -4.44
C LYS A 38 1.04 8.82 -5.22
N GLY A 39 1.28 7.54 -5.54
CA GLY A 39 0.29 6.70 -6.19
C GLY A 39 -0.69 6.08 -5.20
N SER A 40 -1.68 5.39 -5.74
CA SER A 40 -2.74 4.75 -4.94
C SER A 40 -2.41 3.30 -4.67
N ILE A 41 -2.89 2.81 -3.52
CA ILE A 41 -2.86 1.40 -3.20
C ILE A 41 -4.13 1.06 -2.42
N CYS A 42 -4.61 -0.15 -2.60
CA CYS A 42 -5.78 -0.63 -1.86
C CYS A 42 -5.33 -1.66 -0.83
N LEU A 43 -5.53 -1.33 0.44
CA LEU A 43 -5.13 -2.18 1.56
C LEU A 43 -6.39 -2.52 2.36
N ASP A 44 -6.72 -3.81 2.49
CA ASP A 44 -7.95 -4.27 3.15
C ASP A 44 -9.20 -3.56 2.60
N GLY A 45 -9.23 -3.33 1.28
CA GLY A 45 -10.37 -2.69 0.65
C GLY A 45 -10.40 -1.16 0.76
N ILE A 46 -9.36 -0.54 1.35
CA ILE A 46 -9.29 0.90 1.53
C ILE A 46 -8.28 1.48 0.56
N SER A 47 -8.72 2.45 -0.25
CA SER A 47 -7.83 3.13 -1.19
C SER A 47 -7.04 4.21 -0.46
N LEU A 48 -5.73 4.12 -0.52
CA LEU A 48 -4.83 5.01 0.20
C LEU A 48 -3.75 5.54 -0.73
N THR A 49 -3.15 6.67 -0.34
CA THR A 49 -2.04 7.25 -1.09
C THR A 49 -0.72 6.87 -0.42
N ILE A 50 0.21 6.40 -1.22
CA ILE A 50 1.54 6.03 -0.75
C ILE A 50 2.34 7.30 -0.51
N SER A 51 2.77 7.52 0.74
CA SER A 51 3.53 8.71 1.10
C SER A 51 5.01 8.56 0.77
N ASN A 52 5.58 7.38 1.01
CA ASN A 52 6.99 7.12 0.76
C ASN A 52 7.21 5.69 0.30
N LYS A 53 8.20 5.51 -0.55
CA LYS A 53 8.64 4.19 -0.98
C LYS A 53 10.12 4.03 -0.66
N PHE A 54 10.47 2.94 0.04
CA PHE A 54 11.84 2.62 0.40
C PHE A 54 12.28 1.36 -0.36
N HIS A 55 13.45 0.84 -0.05
CA HIS A 55 13.98 -0.32 -0.74
C HIS A 55 13.09 -1.57 -0.55
N ASP A 56 12.67 -1.83 0.68
CA ASP A 56 11.93 -3.04 1.02
C ASP A 56 10.65 -2.75 1.81
N SER A 57 10.22 -1.50 1.82
CA SER A 57 9.03 -1.09 2.56
C SER A 57 8.41 0.14 1.91
N PHE A 58 7.18 0.43 2.29
CA PHE A 58 6.50 1.66 1.88
C PHE A 58 5.62 2.13 3.02
N SER A 59 5.22 3.39 2.97
CA SER A 59 4.38 3.96 4.02
C SER A 59 3.16 4.68 3.44
N VAL A 60 2.11 4.72 4.26
CA VAL A 60 0.91 5.51 3.99
C VAL A 60 0.62 6.35 5.22
N ALA A 61 0.03 7.52 5.02
CA ALA A 61 -0.39 8.38 6.10
C ALA A 61 -1.89 8.23 6.30
N LEU A 62 -2.33 8.05 7.53
CA LEU A 62 -3.73 7.88 7.88
C LEU A 62 -4.18 9.00 8.80
N ILE A 63 -5.32 9.61 8.48
CA ILE A 63 -5.95 10.60 9.34
C ILE A 63 -6.86 9.89 10.36
N PRO A 64 -7.15 10.52 11.51
CA PRO A 64 -7.97 9.87 12.55
C PRO A 64 -9.32 9.37 12.05
N HIS A 65 -9.98 10.13 11.19
CA HIS A 65 -11.27 9.74 10.65
C HIS A 65 -11.20 8.40 9.91
N THR A 66 -10.15 8.19 9.10
CA THR A 66 -9.96 6.92 8.38
C THR A 66 -9.81 5.77 9.36
N LEU A 67 -9.03 5.97 10.43
CA LEU A 67 -8.83 4.91 11.44
C LEU A 67 -10.12 4.57 12.16
N GLU A 68 -10.99 5.55 12.41
CA GLU A 68 -12.24 5.31 13.12
C GLU A 68 -13.25 4.50 12.31
N ILE A 69 -13.28 4.69 11.00
CA ILE A 69 -14.30 4.06 10.15
C ILE A 69 -13.82 2.77 9.48
N THR A 70 -12.59 2.36 9.73
CA THR A 70 -12.01 1.17 9.10
C THR A 70 -11.75 0.09 10.14
N THR A 71 -11.44 -1.12 9.66
CA THR A 71 -11.06 -2.23 10.53
C THR A 71 -9.66 -2.06 11.12
N TRP A 72 -8.94 -1.02 10.74
CA TRP A 72 -7.55 -0.82 11.15
C TRP A 72 -7.39 -0.31 12.57
N LYS A 73 -8.48 0.14 13.19
CA LYS A 73 -8.46 0.64 14.56
C LYS A 73 -7.78 -0.32 15.53
N ASN A 74 -7.96 -1.62 15.32
CA ASN A 74 -7.42 -2.65 16.21
C ASN A 74 -6.19 -3.35 15.62
N LYS A 75 -5.68 -2.90 14.49
CA LYS A 75 -4.48 -3.48 13.90
C LYS A 75 -3.24 -2.97 14.61
N LYS A 76 -2.20 -3.80 14.64
CA LYS A 76 -0.96 -3.48 15.33
C LYS A 76 0.24 -4.00 14.54
N ILE A 77 1.42 -3.59 14.94
CA ILE A 77 2.67 -4.05 14.34
C ILE A 77 2.72 -5.58 14.37
N GLY A 78 3.04 -6.18 13.24
CA GLY A 78 3.07 -7.63 13.08
C GLY A 78 1.81 -8.21 12.46
N ASP A 79 0.71 -7.46 12.44
CA ASP A 79 -0.52 -7.92 11.81
C ASP A 79 -0.38 -7.88 10.29
N SER A 80 -1.16 -8.71 9.59
CA SER A 80 -1.16 -8.77 8.14
C SER A 80 -2.31 -7.94 7.57
N ILE A 81 -2.08 -7.42 6.36
CA ILE A 81 -3.02 -6.60 5.61
C ILE A 81 -3.12 -7.19 4.20
N ASN A 82 -4.32 -7.27 3.67
CA ASN A 82 -4.53 -7.69 2.28
C ASN A 82 -4.17 -6.55 1.32
N VAL A 83 -3.40 -6.87 0.29
CA VAL A 83 -3.03 -5.90 -0.75
C VAL A 83 -3.79 -6.20 -2.01
N GLU A 84 -4.41 -5.17 -2.58
CA GLU A 84 -5.05 -5.25 -3.89
C GLU A 84 -4.35 -4.25 -4.79
N VAL A 85 -3.82 -4.72 -5.90
CA VAL A 85 -3.15 -3.86 -6.87
C VAL A 85 -4.18 -3.39 -7.88
N ASP A 86 -4.14 -2.10 -8.21
CA ASP A 86 -5.01 -1.51 -9.21
C ASP A 86 -4.74 -2.19 -10.57
N MET A 87 -5.80 -2.69 -11.20
CA MET A 87 -5.68 -3.36 -12.49
C MET A 87 -5.11 -2.43 -13.56
N MET A 88 -5.45 -1.17 -13.49
CA MET A 88 -4.89 -0.19 -14.42
C MET A 88 -3.38 -0.04 -14.24
N ALA A 89 -2.91 -0.04 -13.00
CA ALA A 89 -1.48 0.04 -12.71
C ALA A 89 -0.75 -1.18 -13.25
N LYS A 90 -1.34 -2.38 -13.10
CA LYS A 90 -0.76 -3.60 -13.67
C LYS A 90 -0.66 -3.52 -15.18
N TYR A 91 -1.70 -3.05 -15.82
CA TYR A 91 -1.72 -2.90 -17.27
C TYR A 91 -0.63 -1.95 -17.76
N LEU A 92 -0.51 -0.79 -17.12
CA LEU A 92 0.49 0.20 -17.49
C LEU A 92 1.91 -0.32 -17.27
N GLU A 93 2.12 -1.06 -16.18
CA GLU A 93 3.43 -1.65 -15.90
C GLU A 93 3.83 -2.62 -17.01
N ASN A 94 2.92 -3.49 -17.42
CA ASN A 94 3.19 -4.45 -18.48
C ASN A 94 3.47 -3.75 -19.82
N PHE A 95 2.73 -2.71 -20.12
CA PHE A 95 2.91 -1.94 -21.35
C PHE A 95 4.28 -1.27 -21.40
N ILE A 96 4.66 -0.61 -20.32
CA ILE A 96 5.96 0.05 -20.21
C ILE A 96 7.09 -0.98 -20.26
N GLY A 97 6.93 -2.10 -19.57
CA GLY A 97 7.91 -3.17 -19.58
C GLY A 97 8.15 -3.71 -20.99
N ASN A 98 7.09 -3.91 -21.76
CA ASN A 98 7.20 -4.39 -23.13
C ASN A 98 7.92 -3.39 -24.03
N GLN A 99 7.66 -2.10 -23.85
CA GLN A 99 8.36 -1.06 -24.61
C GLN A 99 9.84 -1.02 -24.27
N ASN A 100 10.18 -1.18 -23.00
CA ASN A 100 11.55 -1.13 -22.55
C ASN A 100 12.34 -2.38 -22.91
N ALA A 101 11.67 -3.46 -23.23
CA ALA A 101 12.31 -4.73 -23.61
C ALA A 101 12.77 -4.76 -25.06
N VAL A 102 12.41 -3.77 -25.85
CA VAL A 102 12.75 -3.70 -27.27
C VAL A 102 14.16 -3.19 -27.54
#